data_a2e1813a88a37a75516a8ef38ffacb55
#
_entry.id   a2e1813a88a37a75516a8ef38ffacb55
#
_cell.length_a   1.000
_cell.length_b   1.000
_cell.length_c   1.000
_cell.angle_alpha   90.00
_cell.angle_beta   90.00
_cell.angle_gamma   90.00
#
_symmetry.space_group_name_H-M   'P 1'
#
loop_
_entity.id
_entity.type
_entity.pdbx_description
1 polymer ?
#
loop_
_entity_poly.entity_id
_entity_poly.type
_entity_poly.pdbx_seq_one_letter_code
_entity_poly.pdbx_strand_id
1 'polypeptide(L)'
;LKKQLFATSLGIIAMIIVSRIPYRFWMRVSGLAYLMAFGLCTAVIFIGTEAKGQARWIYIGPLSFQPSEFAKLAVIIFLATIIYKTSKQVGDFKTLVKVMAIVLPVVGVVAYNNLSTAIIILGIAVCMLFVASPKYSHFLIVGGVVLAVGVIFIALASYRAERIQIWLHPE
;
A
#
# COMPACT_ATOMS: atom_id res chain seq x y z
N LEU A 1 4.18 28.78 3.15
CA LEU A 1 3.48 29.03 1.87
C LEU A 1 4.38 28.71 0.66
N LYS A 2 5.60 29.29 0.54
CA LYS A 2 6.51 29.09 -0.62
C LYS A 2 6.88 27.62 -0.86
N LYS A 3 7.21 26.87 0.19
CA LYS A 3 7.54 25.42 0.07
C LYS A 3 6.36 24.58 -0.41
N GLN A 4 5.14 24.90 0.03
CA GLN A 4 3.93 24.19 -0.39
C GLN A 4 3.58 24.51 -1.85
N LEU A 5 3.64 25.78 -2.27
CA LEU A 5 3.41 26.17 -3.66
C LEU A 5 4.41 25.49 -4.60
N PHE A 6 5.69 25.44 -4.22
CA PHE A 6 6.71 24.74 -5.00
C PHE A 6 6.41 23.23 -5.13
N ALA A 7 6.09 22.58 -4.02
CA ALA A 7 5.76 21.16 -4.02
C ALA A 7 4.51 20.85 -4.86
N THR A 8 3.47 21.69 -4.76
CA THR A 8 2.24 21.57 -5.56
C THR A 8 2.51 21.74 -7.05
N SER A 9 3.28 22.77 -7.42
CA SER A 9 3.67 22.99 -8.82
C SER A 9 4.46 21.83 -9.40
N LEU A 10 5.41 21.31 -8.63
CA LEU A 10 6.19 20.13 -9.03
C LEU A 10 5.29 18.90 -9.19
N GLY A 11 4.33 18.70 -8.30
CA GLY A 11 3.35 17.60 -8.37
C GLY A 11 2.47 17.71 -9.62
N ILE A 12 1.99 18.91 -9.97
CA ILE A 12 1.19 19.11 -11.20
C ILE A 12 2.02 18.82 -12.45
N ILE A 13 3.27 19.30 -12.51
CA ILE A 13 4.17 19.02 -13.63
C ILE A 13 4.41 17.49 -13.75
N ALA A 14 4.71 16.84 -12.65
CA ALA A 14 4.89 15.39 -12.62
C ALA A 14 3.63 14.64 -13.11
N MET A 15 2.44 15.06 -12.69
CA MET A 15 1.17 14.50 -13.12
C MET A 15 0.99 14.62 -14.65
N ILE A 16 1.28 15.79 -15.23
CA ILE A 16 1.20 16.02 -16.68
C ILE A 16 2.18 15.13 -17.43
N ILE A 17 3.42 15.02 -16.95
CA ILE A 17 4.44 14.14 -17.56
C ILE A 17 3.99 12.69 -17.53
N VAL A 18 3.58 12.21 -16.35
CA VAL A 18 3.16 10.81 -16.14
C VAL A 18 1.92 10.47 -17.00
N SER A 19 0.98 11.41 -17.15
CA SER A 19 -0.23 11.21 -17.98
C SER A 19 0.07 11.01 -19.47
N ARG A 20 1.23 11.48 -19.96
CA ARG A 20 1.67 11.31 -21.36
C ARG A 20 2.35 9.96 -21.60
N ILE A 21 2.72 9.24 -20.55
CA ILE A 21 3.39 7.95 -20.67
C ILE A 21 2.35 6.86 -20.98
N PRO A 22 2.52 6.06 -22.06
CA PRO A 22 1.57 5.04 -22.44
C PRO A 22 1.51 3.93 -21.36
N TYR A 23 0.28 3.42 -21.09
CA TYR A 23 0.04 2.40 -20.08
C TYR A 23 0.87 1.13 -20.25
N ARG A 24 1.27 0.80 -21.50
CA ARG A 24 2.14 -0.34 -21.83
C ARG A 24 3.51 -0.25 -21.14
N PHE A 25 4.03 0.96 -20.96
CA PHE A 25 5.28 1.17 -20.22
C PHE A 25 5.08 0.77 -18.75
N TRP A 26 4.01 1.27 -18.13
CA TRP A 26 3.71 0.96 -16.72
C TRP A 26 3.50 -0.54 -16.49
N MET A 27 2.85 -1.23 -17.42
CA MET A 27 2.71 -2.69 -17.34
C MET A 27 4.04 -3.44 -17.42
N ARG A 28 5.02 -2.95 -18.19
CA ARG A 28 6.34 -3.57 -18.28
C ARG A 28 7.15 -3.41 -17.00
N VAL A 29 7.09 -2.23 -16.40
CA VAL A 29 7.88 -1.91 -15.21
C VAL A 29 7.18 -2.30 -13.89
N SER A 30 5.92 -2.69 -13.93
CA SER A 30 5.09 -2.96 -12.75
C SER A 30 5.69 -4.00 -11.81
N GLY A 31 6.21 -5.09 -12.35
CA GLY A 31 6.85 -6.15 -11.55
C GLY A 31 8.13 -5.67 -10.88
N LEU A 32 8.97 -4.92 -11.63
CA LEU A 32 10.18 -4.33 -11.07
C LEU A 32 9.86 -3.30 -9.99
N ALA A 33 8.88 -2.42 -10.23
CA ALA A 33 8.43 -1.44 -9.25
C ALA A 33 7.92 -2.11 -7.96
N TYR A 34 7.19 -3.21 -8.09
CA TYR A 34 6.70 -3.99 -6.94
C TYR A 34 7.86 -4.60 -6.14
N LEU A 35 8.84 -5.23 -6.80
CA LEU A 35 10.02 -5.80 -6.15
C LEU A 35 10.88 -4.73 -5.48
N MET A 36 11.08 -3.59 -6.13
CA MET A 36 11.77 -2.45 -5.55
C MET A 36 11.04 -1.91 -4.31
N ALA A 37 9.72 -1.80 -4.38
CA ALA A 37 8.92 -1.35 -3.24
C ALA A 37 9.05 -2.31 -2.05
N PHE A 38 8.97 -3.61 -2.30
CA PHE A 38 9.17 -4.64 -1.27
C PHE A 38 10.58 -4.55 -0.66
N GLY A 39 11.63 -4.47 -1.50
CA GLY A 39 13.01 -4.35 -1.06
C GLY A 39 13.26 -3.08 -0.25
N LEU A 40 12.77 -1.92 -0.70
CA LEU A 40 12.91 -0.64 0.01
C LEU A 40 12.16 -0.64 1.35
N CYS A 41 10.94 -1.19 1.38
CA CYS A 41 10.18 -1.31 2.63
C CYS A 41 10.84 -2.28 3.62
N THR A 42 11.51 -3.32 3.13
CA THR A 42 12.30 -4.22 3.97
C THR A 42 13.59 -3.53 4.44
N ALA A 43 14.29 -2.85 3.54
CA ALA A 43 15.54 -2.16 3.85
C ALA A 43 15.34 -1.07 4.93
N VAL A 44 14.23 -0.32 4.89
CA VAL A 44 13.95 0.75 5.87
C VAL A 44 13.84 0.22 7.30
N ILE A 45 13.52 -1.05 7.49
CA ILE A 45 13.48 -1.67 8.84
C ILE A 45 14.88 -1.67 9.47
N PHE A 46 15.93 -1.85 8.64
CA PHE A 46 17.32 -1.97 9.10
C PHE A 46 18.09 -0.65 9.06
N ILE A 47 17.84 0.19 8.04
CA ILE A 47 18.62 1.42 7.79
C ILE A 47 17.79 2.70 7.98
N GLY A 48 16.50 2.59 8.28
CA GLY A 48 15.62 3.74 8.43
C GLY A 48 15.92 4.53 9.70
N THR A 49 15.73 5.85 9.61
CA THR A 49 15.83 6.72 10.78
C THR A 49 14.52 6.67 11.56
N GLU A 50 14.63 6.49 12.87
CA GLU A 50 13.48 6.44 13.76
C GLU A 50 12.83 7.82 13.90
N ALA A 51 11.55 7.88 13.55
CA ALA A 51 10.69 9.00 13.88
C ALA A 51 9.56 8.47 14.78
N LYS A 52 9.51 8.94 16.03
CA LYS A 52 8.53 8.49 17.05
C LYS A 52 8.60 6.97 17.33
N GLY A 53 9.82 6.43 17.46
CA GLY A 53 10.04 5.03 17.85
C GLY A 53 9.86 4.01 16.71
N GLN A 54 9.79 4.45 15.46
CA GLN A 54 9.70 3.54 14.31
C GLN A 54 10.50 4.06 13.11
N ALA A 55 11.29 3.19 12.49
CA ALA A 55 12.08 3.49 11.29
C ALA A 55 11.15 3.55 10.05
N ARG A 56 10.85 4.76 9.57
CA ARG A 56 9.91 4.96 8.45
C ARG A 56 10.48 5.77 7.31
N TRP A 57 11.56 6.50 7.56
CA TRP A 57 12.12 7.48 6.65
C TRP A 57 13.55 7.14 6.28
N ILE A 58 13.89 7.33 5.02
CA ILE A 58 15.26 7.33 4.52
C ILE A 58 15.62 8.77 4.21
N TYR A 59 16.69 9.28 4.83
CA TYR A 59 17.19 10.62 4.57
C TYR A 59 18.36 10.52 3.60
N ILE A 60 18.30 11.25 2.50
CA ILE A 60 19.37 11.38 1.51
C ILE A 60 19.70 12.86 1.42
N GLY A 61 20.63 13.31 2.28
CA GLY A 61 20.91 14.73 2.44
C GLY A 61 19.69 15.51 2.95
N PRO A 62 19.27 16.60 2.28
CA PRO A 62 18.11 17.40 2.69
C PRO A 62 16.75 16.77 2.30
N LEU A 63 16.76 15.66 1.57
CA LEU A 63 15.56 14.98 1.09
C LEU A 63 15.18 13.84 2.02
N SER A 64 13.89 13.75 2.36
CA SER A 64 13.32 12.63 3.09
C SER A 64 12.43 11.81 2.15
N PHE A 65 12.66 10.50 2.13
CA PHE A 65 11.90 9.55 1.33
C PHE A 65 11.26 8.49 2.23
N GLN A 66 9.97 8.25 2.03
CA GLN A 66 9.25 7.20 2.75
C GLN A 66 8.94 6.04 1.78
N PRO A 67 9.58 4.88 1.92
CA PRO A 67 9.38 3.73 1.02
C PRO A 67 7.93 3.27 0.89
N SER A 68 7.15 3.37 1.96
CA SER A 68 5.73 2.98 1.92
C SER A 68 4.85 3.88 1.05
N GLU A 69 5.25 5.14 0.80
CA GLU A 69 4.56 6.00 -0.17
C GLU A 69 4.79 5.48 -1.60
N PHE A 70 6.02 5.09 -1.91
CA PHE A 70 6.33 4.45 -3.18
C PHE A 70 5.63 3.10 -3.32
N ALA A 71 5.53 2.32 -2.24
CA ALA A 71 4.86 1.03 -2.24
C ALA A 71 3.37 1.13 -2.62
N LYS A 72 2.66 2.18 -2.20
CA LYS A 72 1.26 2.42 -2.62
C LYS A 72 1.15 2.51 -4.14
N LEU A 73 2.00 3.32 -4.77
CA LEU A 73 2.00 3.48 -6.23
C LEU A 73 2.39 2.19 -6.95
N ALA A 74 3.43 1.52 -6.47
CA ALA A 74 3.91 0.27 -7.05
C ALA A 74 2.83 -0.84 -7.00
N VAL A 75 2.13 -0.97 -5.88
CA VAL A 75 1.02 -1.92 -5.72
C VAL A 75 -0.13 -1.59 -6.67
N ILE A 76 -0.51 -0.32 -6.82
CA ILE A 76 -1.58 0.09 -7.75
C ILE A 76 -1.23 -0.33 -9.18
N ILE A 77 -0.03 0.02 -9.66
CA ILE A 77 0.40 -0.27 -11.04
C ILE A 77 0.51 -1.78 -11.26
N PHE A 78 1.03 -2.49 -10.27
CA PHE A 78 1.19 -3.94 -10.33
C PHE A 78 -0.16 -4.67 -10.35
N LEU A 79 -1.08 -4.30 -9.44
CA LEU A 79 -2.42 -4.86 -9.40
C LEU A 79 -3.20 -4.56 -10.68
N ALA A 80 -3.15 -3.33 -11.18
CA ALA A 80 -3.79 -2.98 -12.45
C ALA A 80 -3.28 -3.86 -13.60
N THR A 81 -1.98 -4.15 -13.61
CA THR A 81 -1.36 -5.04 -14.61
C THR A 81 -1.84 -6.48 -14.46
N ILE A 82 -1.93 -7.01 -13.24
CA ILE A 82 -2.43 -8.36 -12.99
C ILE A 82 -3.90 -8.47 -13.39
N ILE A 83 -4.74 -7.54 -12.95
CA ILE A 83 -6.17 -7.50 -13.25
C ILE A 83 -6.38 -7.47 -14.77
N TYR A 84 -5.62 -6.65 -15.49
CA TYR A 84 -5.68 -6.60 -16.95
C TYR A 84 -5.34 -7.95 -17.59
N LYS A 85 -4.25 -8.58 -17.15
CA LYS A 85 -3.80 -9.89 -17.68
C LYS A 85 -4.73 -11.04 -17.32
N THR A 86 -5.41 -10.97 -16.19
CA THR A 86 -6.31 -12.02 -15.69
C THR A 86 -7.78 -11.65 -15.80
N SER A 87 -8.14 -10.66 -16.62
CA SER A 87 -9.49 -10.09 -16.71
C SER A 87 -10.62 -11.13 -16.89
N LYS A 88 -10.35 -12.22 -17.63
CA LYS A 88 -11.32 -13.33 -17.81
C LYS A 88 -11.50 -14.22 -16.57
N GLN A 89 -10.57 -14.18 -15.61
CA GLN A 89 -10.52 -15.07 -14.44
C GLN A 89 -10.71 -14.31 -13.12
N VAL A 90 -10.83 -12.99 -13.15
CA VAL A 90 -10.96 -12.16 -11.92
C VAL A 90 -12.26 -12.50 -11.14
N GLY A 91 -13.26 -13.10 -11.81
CA GLY A 91 -14.45 -13.64 -11.15
C GLY A 91 -14.24 -14.94 -10.37
N ASP A 92 -13.08 -15.58 -10.48
CA ASP A 92 -12.78 -16.82 -9.78
C ASP A 92 -12.14 -16.54 -8.42
N PHE A 93 -12.68 -17.16 -7.38
CA PHE A 93 -12.15 -17.02 -6.01
C PHE A 93 -10.66 -17.38 -5.90
N LYS A 94 -10.23 -18.42 -6.62
CA LYS A 94 -8.81 -18.82 -6.65
C LYS A 94 -7.89 -17.71 -7.18
N THR A 95 -8.32 -16.99 -8.21
CA THR A 95 -7.55 -15.87 -8.77
C THR A 95 -7.48 -14.72 -7.79
N LEU A 96 -8.58 -14.39 -7.13
CA LEU A 96 -8.65 -13.35 -6.11
C LEU A 96 -7.71 -13.66 -4.94
N VAL A 97 -7.73 -14.88 -4.42
CA VAL A 97 -6.83 -15.32 -3.35
C VAL A 97 -5.36 -15.26 -3.78
N LYS A 98 -5.03 -15.70 -5.00
CA LYS A 98 -3.65 -15.60 -5.54
C LYS A 98 -3.17 -14.15 -5.61
N VAL A 99 -4.00 -13.24 -6.09
CA VAL A 99 -3.64 -11.82 -6.20
C VAL A 99 -3.45 -11.21 -4.81
N MET A 100 -4.33 -11.52 -3.87
CA MET A 100 -4.17 -11.08 -2.47
C MET A 100 -2.91 -11.65 -1.83
N ALA A 101 -2.60 -12.93 -2.05
CA ALA A 101 -1.38 -13.57 -1.54
C ALA A 101 -0.09 -12.88 -2.04
N ILE A 102 -0.12 -12.30 -3.25
CA ILE A 102 1.01 -11.53 -3.76
C ILE A 102 1.11 -10.16 -3.07
N VAL A 103 0.01 -9.52 -2.73
CA VAL A 103 0.01 -8.19 -2.08
C VAL A 103 0.37 -8.27 -0.61
N LEU A 104 -0.03 -9.32 0.09
CA LEU A 104 0.15 -9.49 1.53
C LEU A 104 1.59 -9.34 2.03
N PRO A 105 2.65 -9.83 1.34
CA PRO A 105 4.02 -9.64 1.77
C PRO A 105 4.41 -8.16 1.92
N VAL A 106 4.07 -7.31 0.94
CA VAL A 106 4.33 -5.86 1.03
C VAL A 106 3.52 -5.24 2.17
N VAL A 107 2.25 -5.62 2.30
CA VAL A 107 1.39 -5.14 3.40
C VAL A 107 1.99 -5.53 4.75
N GLY A 108 2.46 -6.76 4.92
CA GLY A 108 3.07 -7.26 6.15
C GLY A 108 4.34 -6.51 6.54
N VAL A 109 5.25 -6.30 5.58
CA VAL A 109 6.48 -5.53 5.81
C VAL A 109 6.18 -4.08 6.17
N VAL A 110 5.22 -3.43 5.48
CA VAL A 110 4.82 -2.06 5.79
C VAL A 110 4.11 -1.99 7.14
N ALA A 111 3.28 -2.98 7.49
CA ALA A 111 2.54 -3.03 8.75
C ALA A 111 3.45 -3.05 9.98
N TYR A 112 4.63 -3.66 9.84
CA TYR A 112 5.61 -3.72 10.92
C TYR A 112 5.98 -2.31 11.43
N ASN A 113 6.21 -1.35 10.51
CA ASN A 113 6.62 0.01 10.84
C ASN A 113 5.49 1.04 10.72
N ASN A 114 4.46 0.79 9.92
CA ASN A 114 3.39 1.75 9.62
C ASN A 114 2.06 1.06 9.33
N LEU A 115 1.36 0.69 10.39
CA LEU A 115 0.08 0.01 10.29
C LEU A 115 -0.95 0.82 9.48
N SER A 116 -1.00 2.14 9.67
CA SER A 116 -1.96 3.00 8.97
C SER A 116 -1.77 2.93 7.45
N THR A 117 -0.51 3.00 6.99
CA THR A 117 -0.21 2.88 5.56
C THR A 117 -0.45 1.46 5.04
N ALA A 118 -0.19 0.44 5.84
CA ALA A 118 -0.49 -0.94 5.48
C ALA A 118 -2.00 -1.16 5.26
N ILE A 119 -2.83 -0.61 6.13
CA ILE A 119 -4.30 -0.65 5.98
C ILE A 119 -4.73 0.07 4.70
N ILE A 120 -4.11 1.20 4.37
CA ILE A 120 -4.40 1.93 3.12
C ILE A 120 -4.02 1.08 1.91
N ILE A 121 -2.84 0.44 1.89
CA ILE A 121 -2.41 -0.43 0.78
C ILE A 121 -3.38 -1.60 0.62
N LEU A 122 -3.78 -2.22 1.72
CA LEU A 122 -4.73 -3.31 1.72
C LEU A 122 -6.10 -2.86 1.21
N GLY A 123 -6.59 -1.70 1.67
CA GLY A 123 -7.82 -1.09 1.20
C GLY A 123 -7.81 -0.81 -0.30
N ILE A 124 -6.71 -0.26 -0.82
CA ILE A 124 -6.51 -0.06 -2.26
C ILE A 124 -6.63 -1.38 -3.01
N ALA A 125 -5.95 -2.43 -2.54
CA ALA A 125 -5.98 -3.74 -3.19
C ALA A 125 -7.39 -4.34 -3.21
N VAL A 126 -8.11 -4.28 -2.10
CA VAL A 126 -9.50 -4.75 -1.99
C VAL A 126 -10.42 -3.95 -2.92
N CYS A 127 -10.33 -2.62 -2.92
CA CYS A 127 -11.14 -1.77 -3.79
C CYS A 127 -10.88 -2.05 -5.28
N MET A 128 -9.62 -2.18 -5.69
CA MET A 128 -9.28 -2.49 -7.08
C MET A 128 -9.82 -3.84 -7.52
N LEU A 129 -9.70 -4.86 -6.69
CA LEU A 129 -10.25 -6.19 -6.96
C LEU A 129 -11.78 -6.18 -6.96
N PHE A 130 -12.41 -5.43 -6.05
CA PHE A 130 -13.86 -5.27 -5.98
C PHE A 130 -14.43 -4.69 -7.28
N VAL A 131 -13.84 -3.62 -7.78
CA VAL A 131 -14.26 -2.99 -9.04
C VAL A 131 -14.03 -3.92 -10.24
N ALA A 132 -12.98 -4.74 -10.20
CA ALA A 132 -12.63 -5.64 -11.30
C ALA A 132 -13.46 -6.93 -11.33
N SER A 133 -14.00 -7.37 -10.21
CA SER A 133 -14.70 -8.67 -10.11
C SER A 133 -16.21 -8.51 -10.24
N PRO A 134 -16.89 -9.37 -11.05
CA PRO A 134 -18.34 -9.37 -11.17
C PRO A 134 -19.07 -10.04 -9.99
N LYS A 135 -18.35 -10.72 -9.08
CA LYS A 135 -18.94 -11.51 -7.98
C LYS A 135 -18.66 -10.88 -6.62
N TYR A 136 -19.62 -10.13 -6.10
CA TYR A 136 -19.50 -9.43 -4.81
C TYR A 136 -19.42 -10.36 -3.59
N SER A 137 -19.96 -11.57 -3.67
CA SER A 137 -19.94 -12.53 -2.55
C SER A 137 -18.53 -12.89 -2.08
N HIS A 138 -17.56 -12.93 -3.01
CA HIS A 138 -16.17 -13.23 -2.66
C HIS A 138 -15.53 -12.13 -1.80
N PHE A 139 -16.00 -10.89 -1.94
CA PHE A 139 -15.46 -9.74 -1.18
C PHE A 139 -15.98 -9.70 0.25
N LEU A 140 -17.17 -10.21 0.51
CA LEU A 140 -17.65 -10.37 1.89
C LEU A 140 -16.73 -11.32 2.67
N ILE A 141 -16.26 -12.39 2.02
CA ILE A 141 -15.33 -13.36 2.64
C ILE A 141 -13.96 -12.70 2.83
N VAL A 142 -13.39 -12.09 1.77
CA VAL A 142 -12.09 -11.43 1.85
C VAL A 142 -12.11 -10.26 2.81
N GLY A 143 -13.15 -9.43 2.76
CA GLY A 143 -13.35 -8.32 3.69
C GLY A 143 -13.46 -8.79 5.14
N GLY A 144 -14.19 -9.86 5.40
CA GLY A 144 -14.29 -10.47 6.72
C GLY A 144 -12.95 -11.00 7.24
N VAL A 145 -12.18 -11.69 6.40
CA VAL A 145 -10.83 -12.17 6.76
C VAL A 145 -9.89 -11.00 7.04
N VAL A 146 -9.87 -9.97 6.19
CA VAL A 146 -9.04 -8.78 6.37
C VAL A 146 -9.39 -8.06 7.67
N LEU A 147 -10.67 -7.94 7.97
CA LEU A 147 -11.15 -7.31 9.18
C LEU A 147 -10.75 -8.13 10.42
N ALA A 148 -10.92 -9.45 10.37
CA ALA A 148 -10.51 -10.35 11.45
C ALA A 148 -8.99 -10.28 11.71
N VAL A 149 -8.16 -10.34 10.65
CA VAL A 149 -6.70 -10.20 10.75
C VAL A 149 -6.33 -8.82 11.31
N GLY A 150 -7.00 -7.75 10.89
CA GLY A 150 -6.80 -6.40 11.40
C GLY A 150 -7.10 -6.28 12.90
N VAL A 151 -8.21 -6.85 13.35
CA VAL A 151 -8.60 -6.89 14.77
C VAL A 151 -7.58 -7.67 15.60
N ILE A 152 -7.18 -8.86 15.14
CA ILE A 152 -6.15 -9.68 15.82
C ILE A 152 -4.83 -8.90 15.90
N PHE A 153 -4.41 -8.24 14.82
CA PHE A 153 -3.16 -7.48 14.78
C PHE A 153 -3.18 -6.25 15.70
N ILE A 154 -4.34 -5.63 15.89
CA ILE A 154 -4.52 -4.55 16.88
C ILE A 154 -4.48 -5.11 18.30
N ALA A 155 -5.16 -6.21 18.55
CA ALA A 155 -5.25 -6.83 19.86
C ALA A 155 -3.90 -7.36 20.38
N LEU A 156 -3.00 -7.81 19.48
CA LEU A 156 -1.69 -8.33 19.84
C LEU A 156 -0.65 -7.27 20.23
N ALA A 157 -0.93 -5.99 20.02
CA ALA A 157 0.01 -4.91 20.34
C ALA A 157 -0.61 -3.93 21.35
N SER A 158 -0.19 -4.04 22.61
CA SER A 158 -0.71 -3.23 23.74
C SER A 158 -0.72 -1.72 23.49
N TYR A 159 0.36 -1.16 22.88
CA TYR A 159 0.44 0.27 22.59
C TYR A 159 -0.60 0.74 21.54
N ARG A 160 -1.14 -0.18 20.73
CA ARG A 160 -2.18 0.13 19.73
C ARG A 160 -3.57 0.13 20.37
N ALA A 161 -3.78 -0.75 21.35
CA ALA A 161 -4.98 -0.77 22.14
C ALA A 161 -5.13 0.52 22.98
N GLU A 162 -4.04 1.02 23.56
CA GLU A 162 -4.03 2.31 24.29
C GLU A 162 -4.43 3.49 23.38
N ARG A 163 -3.97 3.54 22.12
CA ARG A 163 -4.39 4.59 21.19
C ARG A 163 -5.88 4.58 20.88
N ILE A 164 -6.48 3.41 20.81
CA ILE A 164 -7.93 3.26 20.61
C ILE A 164 -8.68 3.72 21.87
N GLN A 165 -8.17 3.39 23.07
CA GLN A 165 -8.77 3.84 24.32
C GLN A 165 -8.70 5.36 24.47
N ILE A 166 -7.56 5.98 24.15
CA ILE A 166 -7.40 7.45 24.15
C ILE A 166 -8.35 8.11 23.12
N TRP A 167 -8.62 7.46 22.00
CA TRP A 167 -9.55 7.98 21.01
C TRP A 167 -11.01 7.84 21.44
N LEU A 168 -11.36 6.75 22.15
CA LEU A 168 -12.72 6.51 22.66
C LEU A 168 -13.02 7.33 23.91
N HIS A 169 -12.02 7.65 24.71
CA HIS A 169 -12.11 8.43 25.94
C HIS A 169 -11.10 9.60 25.92
N PRO A 170 -11.38 10.64 25.10
CA PRO A 170 -10.53 11.82 25.03
C PRO A 170 -10.81 12.74 26.23
N GLU A 171 -10.30 12.40 27.42
CA GLU A 171 -10.31 13.29 28.58
C GLU A 171 -9.02 14.11 28.66
#